data_088ecde1179c50fcce0253a633e0af32
#
_entry.id   088ecde1179c50fcce0253a633e0af32
#
_cell.length_a   1.000
_cell.length_b   1.000
_cell.length_c   1.000
_cell.angle_alpha   90.00
_cell.angle_beta   90.00
_cell.angle_gamma   90.00
#
_symmetry.space_group_name_H-M   'P 1'
#
loop_
_entity.id
_entity.type
_entity.pdbx_description
1 polymer ?
#
loop_
_entity_poly.entity_id
_entity_poly.type
_entity_poly.pdbx_seq_one_letter_code
_entity_poly.pdbx_strand_id
1 'polypeptide(L)'
;MLFAMGQIFCIVYLTALNFTKSHAKGILTLIFFFLNGGLGFLYFFSLFGNAAYSFSDILTGFYTTPTNLTEQNIRWVNLIADMFLPQRATLFGYAVLFPALFLLYRAAFCKDSCLFLPAGLFVSALPMIHTHSFLSAGIISACWLLLCLYQTAGTGFPVRASFILTGFLGFFSVLHFIHTKNPIPSNVLLGIGLSLPALLCFYGIFLLLRTLAGLRQSHSQPASGVSCHQTIKNLPPYLRGFALYLLCVLLLALPQLLYWTFGQVSEGGFVRGHLNWGNQSDAYLWFYLKNMGIVLLLIFGAVVTCKKKTILLLFPALLLFWTGELIVFTPNTYDNNKILYVAYFLLCIAAADYWADCYRRGKNPFLKNALAALSLFLAVFSAVLTLGREAVSRYELYNPAQTALAEYAAENTPVDAVFLTNTRHNNEISSLTGRTIVCGADTFLYYHGLNTSKRQKEVQQMYEMPLQSAALFEKYNVSYLVVSPYERSSYQIPEETFAEYFEEVFVYETPHGRTLLYRVSDYLF
;
A
#
# COMPACT_ATOMS: atom_id res chain seq x y z
N MET A 1 11.99 -8.15 -8.48
CA MET A 1 10.76 -7.42 -8.84
C MET A 1 9.93 -8.16 -9.89
N LEU A 2 10.45 -8.53 -11.07
CA LEU A 2 9.69 -9.22 -12.13
C LEU A 2 9.01 -10.51 -11.65
N PHE A 3 9.71 -11.34 -10.88
CA PHE A 3 9.14 -12.56 -10.31
C PHE A 3 7.95 -12.25 -9.39
N ALA A 4 8.07 -11.27 -8.50
CA ALA A 4 6.98 -10.85 -7.61
C ALA A 4 5.77 -10.29 -8.39
N MET A 5 6.01 -9.50 -9.45
CA MET A 5 4.93 -9.05 -10.34
C MET A 5 4.24 -10.24 -11.04
N GLY A 6 5.01 -11.16 -11.61
CA GLY A 6 4.47 -12.37 -12.23
C GLY A 6 3.64 -13.20 -11.25
N GLN A 7 4.11 -13.35 -10.01
CA GLN A 7 3.36 -14.02 -8.95
C GLN A 7 2.03 -13.31 -8.65
N ILE A 8 2.03 -11.97 -8.55
CA ILE A 8 0.81 -11.20 -8.31
C ILE A 8 -0.18 -11.37 -9.47
N PHE A 9 0.27 -11.28 -10.71
CA PHE A 9 -0.60 -11.53 -11.88
C PHE A 9 -1.22 -12.92 -11.84
N CYS A 10 -0.42 -13.95 -11.59
CA CYS A 10 -0.89 -15.32 -11.50
C CYS A 10 -1.93 -15.50 -10.38
N ILE A 11 -1.67 -14.98 -9.18
CA ILE A 11 -2.55 -15.19 -8.04
C ILE A 11 -3.87 -14.39 -8.14
N VAL A 12 -3.83 -13.19 -8.71
CA VAL A 12 -5.04 -12.40 -9.01
C VAL A 12 -5.92 -13.16 -10.01
N TYR A 13 -5.32 -13.67 -11.09
CA TYR A 13 -6.02 -14.49 -12.08
C TYR A 13 -6.60 -15.77 -11.45
N LEU A 14 -5.80 -16.53 -10.69
CA LEU A 14 -6.24 -17.77 -10.05
C LEU A 14 -7.36 -17.53 -9.02
N THR A 15 -7.29 -16.43 -8.28
CA THR A 15 -8.35 -16.06 -7.33
C THR A 15 -9.66 -15.76 -8.07
N ALA A 16 -9.59 -14.94 -9.12
CA ALA A 16 -10.76 -14.62 -9.93
C ALA A 16 -11.31 -15.86 -10.64
N LEU A 17 -10.46 -16.72 -11.20
CA LEU A 17 -10.84 -17.98 -11.83
C LEU A 17 -11.51 -18.92 -10.81
N ASN A 18 -10.93 -19.06 -9.61
CA ASN A 18 -11.48 -19.92 -8.56
C ASN A 18 -12.85 -19.41 -8.10
N PHE A 19 -13.01 -18.10 -7.98
CA PHE A 19 -14.24 -17.46 -7.57
C PHE A 19 -15.33 -17.54 -8.66
N THR A 20 -15.01 -17.19 -9.92
CA THR A 20 -15.97 -17.04 -11.02
C THR A 20 -16.15 -18.31 -11.85
N LYS A 21 -15.20 -19.24 -11.77
CA LYS A 21 -15.13 -20.47 -12.60
C LYS A 21 -15.07 -20.16 -14.11
N SER A 22 -14.46 -19.03 -14.49
CA SER A 22 -14.39 -18.59 -15.88
C SER A 22 -13.04 -17.91 -16.19
N HIS A 23 -12.33 -18.41 -17.19
CA HIS A 23 -11.07 -17.84 -17.67
C HIS A 23 -11.24 -16.39 -18.16
N ALA A 24 -12.30 -16.13 -18.94
CA ALA A 24 -12.59 -14.78 -19.45
C ALA A 24 -12.79 -13.77 -18.30
N LYS A 25 -13.50 -14.14 -17.23
CA LYS A 25 -13.68 -13.29 -16.05
C LYS A 25 -12.37 -13.09 -15.28
N GLY A 26 -11.50 -14.12 -15.25
CA GLY A 26 -10.15 -14.01 -14.70
C GLY A 26 -9.29 -12.99 -15.44
N ILE A 27 -9.30 -13.03 -16.78
CA ILE A 27 -8.60 -12.06 -17.63
C ILE A 27 -9.18 -10.65 -17.46
N LEU A 28 -10.50 -10.51 -17.44
CA LEU A 28 -11.15 -9.21 -17.20
C LEU A 28 -10.77 -8.62 -15.83
N THR A 29 -10.63 -9.47 -14.81
CA THR A 29 -10.18 -9.02 -13.49
C THR A 29 -8.75 -8.46 -13.55
N LEU A 30 -7.84 -9.13 -14.27
CA LEU A 30 -6.48 -8.60 -14.51
C LEU A 30 -6.53 -7.25 -15.22
N ILE A 31 -7.33 -7.13 -16.26
CA ILE A 31 -7.49 -5.89 -17.04
C ILE A 31 -7.98 -4.77 -16.12
N PHE A 32 -9.07 -4.97 -15.38
CA PHE A 32 -9.65 -3.93 -14.52
C PHE A 32 -8.76 -3.56 -13.34
N PHE A 33 -7.97 -4.50 -12.81
CA PHE A 33 -7.11 -4.26 -11.67
C PHE A 33 -5.79 -3.59 -12.05
N PHE A 34 -5.09 -4.10 -13.07
CA PHE A 34 -3.76 -3.60 -13.43
C PHE A 34 -3.77 -2.48 -14.47
N LEU A 35 -4.80 -2.42 -15.30
CA LEU A 35 -4.97 -1.34 -16.26
C LEU A 35 -6.00 -0.30 -15.76
N ASN A 36 -6.02 -0.07 -14.44
CA ASN A 36 -6.85 0.96 -13.83
C ASN A 36 -6.34 2.37 -14.20
N GLY A 37 -7.26 3.34 -14.33
CA GLY A 37 -6.84 4.71 -14.63
C GLY A 37 -7.99 5.71 -14.82
N GLY A 38 -9.22 5.28 -14.67
CA GLY A 38 -10.40 6.14 -14.71
C GLY A 38 -10.51 6.99 -15.98
N LEU A 39 -11.06 8.20 -15.81
CA LEU A 39 -11.29 9.16 -16.89
C LEU A 39 -10.15 10.19 -17.05
N GLY A 40 -8.97 9.91 -16.45
CA GLY A 40 -7.84 10.85 -16.48
C GLY A 40 -7.35 11.21 -17.87
N PHE A 41 -7.52 10.33 -18.87
CA PHE A 41 -7.16 10.61 -20.25
C PHE A 41 -7.89 11.84 -20.81
N LEU A 42 -9.12 12.14 -20.37
CA LEU A 42 -9.86 13.32 -20.80
C LEU A 42 -9.18 14.61 -20.35
N TYR A 43 -8.65 14.61 -19.12
CA TYR A 43 -7.93 15.75 -18.55
C TYR A 43 -6.51 15.85 -19.08
N PHE A 44 -5.88 14.71 -19.36
CA PHE A 44 -4.55 14.65 -19.93
C PHE A 44 -4.50 15.30 -21.33
N PHE A 45 -5.49 15.05 -22.18
CA PHE A 45 -5.54 15.66 -23.49
C PHE A 45 -5.75 17.19 -23.47
N SER A 46 -6.28 17.74 -22.39
CA SER A 46 -6.36 19.19 -22.23
C SER A 46 -4.99 19.86 -22.13
N LEU A 47 -3.94 19.13 -21.72
CA LEU A 47 -2.57 19.64 -21.66
C LEU A 47 -2.00 19.96 -23.05
N PHE A 48 -2.43 19.28 -24.11
CA PHE A 48 -1.99 19.57 -25.49
C PHE A 48 -2.39 20.95 -26.00
N GLY A 49 -3.40 21.58 -25.41
CA GLY A 49 -3.81 22.95 -25.73
C GLY A 49 -3.06 24.02 -24.93
N ASN A 50 -2.20 23.63 -23.99
CA ASN A 50 -1.48 24.56 -23.14
C ASN A 50 -0.09 24.87 -23.74
N ALA A 51 0.18 26.13 -24.09
CA ALA A 51 1.47 26.57 -24.63
C ALA A 51 2.66 26.34 -23.70
N ALA A 52 2.43 26.08 -22.41
CA ALA A 52 3.47 25.77 -21.44
C ALA A 52 4.07 24.36 -21.57
N TYR A 53 3.41 23.46 -22.32
CA TYR A 53 3.83 22.06 -22.47
C TYR A 53 4.09 21.74 -23.93
N SER A 54 5.30 21.28 -24.25
CA SER A 54 5.59 20.66 -25.55
C SER A 54 5.03 19.22 -25.58
N PHE A 55 4.88 18.66 -26.77
CA PHE A 55 4.51 17.24 -26.91
C PHE A 55 5.52 16.32 -26.24
N SER A 56 6.81 16.65 -26.30
CA SER A 56 7.88 15.93 -25.62
C SER A 56 7.70 15.97 -24.10
N ASP A 57 7.41 17.15 -23.54
CA ASP A 57 7.25 17.30 -22.08
C ASP A 57 6.07 16.49 -21.55
N ILE A 58 4.97 16.42 -22.32
CA ILE A 58 3.82 15.59 -21.96
C ILE A 58 4.17 14.10 -21.96
N LEU A 59 4.98 13.63 -22.91
CA LEU A 59 5.38 12.24 -23.01
C LEU A 59 6.46 11.84 -21.99
N THR A 60 7.36 12.73 -21.64
CA THR A 60 8.53 12.43 -20.80
C THR A 60 8.48 13.09 -19.43
N GLY A 61 7.50 13.95 -19.14
CA GLY A 61 7.34 14.65 -17.87
C GLY A 61 7.18 13.69 -16.69
N PHE A 62 8.01 13.87 -15.66
CA PHE A 62 7.98 13.04 -14.46
C PHE A 62 6.69 13.26 -13.67
N TYR A 63 6.04 12.19 -13.22
CA TYR A 63 4.76 12.18 -12.50
C TYR A 63 3.55 12.82 -13.22
N THR A 64 3.72 13.27 -14.44
CA THR A 64 2.60 13.80 -15.22
C THR A 64 2.06 12.71 -16.14
N THR A 65 1.11 11.94 -15.66
CA THR A 65 0.45 10.87 -16.41
C THR A 65 -1.06 10.96 -16.27
N PRO A 66 -1.84 10.36 -17.20
CA PRO A 66 -3.30 10.37 -17.13
C PRO A 66 -3.85 9.75 -15.83
N THR A 67 -3.07 8.95 -15.13
CA THR A 67 -3.47 8.36 -13.85
C THR A 67 -2.97 9.12 -12.63
N ASN A 68 -2.14 10.16 -12.82
CA ASN A 68 -1.56 10.96 -11.75
C ASN A 68 -1.51 12.45 -12.15
N LEU A 69 -2.68 13.10 -12.23
CA LEU A 69 -2.83 14.53 -12.50
C LEU A 69 -3.36 15.21 -11.23
N THR A 70 -2.46 15.53 -10.31
CA THR A 70 -2.80 16.07 -8.99
C THR A 70 -3.61 17.37 -9.07
N GLU A 71 -3.26 18.27 -9.99
CA GLU A 71 -3.95 19.54 -10.22
C GLU A 71 -5.41 19.34 -10.67
N GLN A 72 -5.70 18.22 -11.33
CA GLN A 72 -7.03 17.84 -11.77
C GLN A 72 -7.72 16.89 -10.80
N ASN A 73 -7.13 16.69 -9.62
CA ASN A 73 -7.61 15.76 -8.60
C ASN A 73 -7.76 14.31 -9.11
N ILE A 74 -6.87 13.89 -10.03
CA ILE A 74 -6.69 12.51 -10.47
C ILE A 74 -5.61 11.88 -9.60
N ARG A 75 -6.02 11.01 -8.69
CA ARG A 75 -5.18 10.45 -7.60
C ARG A 75 -5.21 8.93 -7.53
N TRP A 76 -6.07 8.27 -8.31
CA TRP A 76 -6.13 6.81 -8.41
C TRP A 76 -5.13 6.34 -9.44
N VAL A 77 -3.87 6.31 -9.03
CA VAL A 77 -2.70 6.07 -9.89
C VAL A 77 -2.69 4.67 -10.49
N ASN A 78 -1.93 4.47 -11.57
CA ASN A 78 -1.75 3.13 -12.10
C ASN A 78 -0.93 2.25 -11.15
N LEU A 79 -1.43 1.05 -10.88
CA LEU A 79 -0.83 0.15 -9.89
C LEU A 79 0.59 -0.32 -10.29
N ILE A 80 0.84 -0.52 -11.58
CA ILE A 80 2.15 -0.95 -12.08
C ILE A 80 3.12 0.22 -12.05
N ALA A 81 2.78 1.32 -12.74
CA ALA A 81 3.68 2.45 -12.95
C ALA A 81 4.00 3.21 -11.65
N ASP A 82 2.97 3.51 -10.85
CA ASP A 82 3.10 4.44 -9.73
C ASP A 82 3.19 3.74 -8.36
N MET A 83 2.89 2.42 -8.30
CA MET A 83 2.93 1.67 -7.04
C MET A 83 4.00 0.57 -7.04
N PHE A 84 4.00 -0.33 -8.00
CA PHE A 84 4.89 -1.49 -7.97
C PHE A 84 6.31 -1.15 -8.39
N LEU A 85 6.49 -0.29 -9.39
CA LEU A 85 7.83 0.10 -9.83
C LEU A 85 8.55 0.94 -8.77
N PRO A 86 7.98 2.02 -8.21
CA PRO A 86 8.66 2.85 -7.23
C PRO A 86 8.59 2.31 -5.80
N GLN A 87 7.55 1.55 -5.43
CA GLN A 87 7.29 1.14 -4.03
C GLN A 87 7.48 -0.36 -3.83
N ARG A 88 8.72 -0.80 -3.65
CA ARG A 88 9.09 -2.22 -3.45
C ARG A 88 8.33 -2.87 -2.29
N ALA A 89 8.13 -2.16 -1.19
CA ALA A 89 7.40 -2.68 -0.03
C ALA A 89 5.94 -3.04 -0.39
N THR A 90 5.26 -2.22 -1.20
CA THR A 90 3.91 -2.50 -1.69
C THR A 90 3.90 -3.72 -2.63
N LEU A 91 4.86 -3.81 -3.55
CA LEU A 91 4.99 -4.94 -4.46
C LEU A 91 5.17 -6.26 -3.70
N PHE A 92 6.16 -6.34 -2.80
CA PHE A 92 6.40 -7.56 -2.02
C PHE A 92 5.29 -7.83 -1.01
N GLY A 93 4.70 -6.78 -0.43
CA GLY A 93 3.53 -6.91 0.43
C GLY A 93 2.33 -7.57 -0.26
N TYR A 94 2.03 -7.18 -1.51
CA TYR A 94 0.95 -7.80 -2.28
C TYR A 94 1.34 -9.19 -2.80
N ALA A 95 2.60 -9.44 -3.12
CA ALA A 95 3.09 -10.76 -3.49
C ALA A 95 2.92 -11.80 -2.36
N VAL A 96 2.90 -11.36 -1.10
CA VAL A 96 2.63 -12.21 0.07
C VAL A 96 1.14 -12.22 0.43
N LEU A 97 0.49 -11.05 0.41
CA LEU A 97 -0.91 -10.88 0.81
C LEU A 97 -1.88 -11.68 -0.08
N PHE A 98 -1.78 -11.54 -1.41
CA PHE A 98 -2.77 -12.15 -2.30
C PHE A 98 -2.76 -13.68 -2.29
N PRO A 99 -1.59 -14.38 -2.24
CA PRO A 99 -1.56 -15.81 -1.94
C PRO A 99 -2.19 -16.16 -0.60
N ALA A 100 -1.91 -15.39 0.46
CA ALA A 100 -2.52 -15.61 1.77
C ALA A 100 -4.04 -15.53 1.73
N LEU A 101 -4.59 -14.52 1.07
CA LEU A 101 -6.03 -14.35 0.88
C LEU A 101 -6.65 -15.49 0.05
N PHE A 102 -5.97 -15.93 -1.01
CA PHE A 102 -6.40 -17.07 -1.81
C PHE A 102 -6.48 -18.36 -0.99
N LEU A 103 -5.42 -18.65 -0.22
CA LEU A 103 -5.36 -19.81 0.67
C LEU A 103 -6.45 -19.76 1.73
N LEU A 104 -6.63 -18.60 2.37
CA LEU A 104 -7.65 -18.40 3.40
C LEU A 104 -9.07 -18.53 2.83
N TYR A 105 -9.33 -17.97 1.64
CA TYR A 105 -10.61 -18.16 0.94
C TYR A 105 -10.90 -19.64 0.67
N ARG A 106 -9.92 -20.39 0.17
CA ARG A 106 -10.07 -21.82 -0.05
C ARG A 106 -10.29 -22.59 1.25
N ALA A 107 -9.54 -22.27 2.29
CA ALA A 107 -9.68 -22.88 3.60
C ALA A 107 -11.08 -22.68 4.19
N ALA A 108 -11.58 -21.44 4.14
CA ALA A 108 -12.86 -21.07 4.77
C ALA A 108 -14.09 -21.50 3.96
N PHE A 109 -14.04 -21.41 2.62
CA PHE A 109 -15.25 -21.56 1.78
C PHE A 109 -15.18 -22.70 0.75
N CYS A 110 -14.02 -23.33 0.55
CA CYS A 110 -13.86 -24.46 -0.38
C CYS A 110 -13.54 -25.79 0.31
N LYS A 111 -13.67 -25.87 1.64
CA LYS A 111 -13.44 -27.07 2.46
C LYS A 111 -11.97 -27.55 2.52
N ASP A 112 -11.01 -26.74 2.12
CA ASP A 112 -9.59 -27.07 2.15
C ASP A 112 -8.94 -26.66 3.50
N SER A 113 -9.44 -27.19 4.61
CA SER A 113 -9.09 -26.72 5.97
C SER A 113 -7.61 -26.81 6.32
N CYS A 114 -6.81 -27.63 5.62
CA CYS A 114 -5.35 -27.67 5.79
C CYS A 114 -4.65 -26.36 5.39
N LEU A 115 -5.30 -25.52 4.59
CA LEU A 115 -4.74 -24.27 4.10
C LEU A 115 -4.79 -23.10 5.10
N PHE A 116 -5.46 -23.27 6.26
CA PHE A 116 -5.45 -22.24 7.30
C PHE A 116 -4.05 -21.97 7.85
N LEU A 117 -3.26 -23.00 8.10
CA LEU A 117 -1.89 -22.85 8.60
C LEU A 117 -0.97 -22.14 7.59
N PRO A 118 -0.87 -22.58 6.32
CA PRO A 118 -0.10 -21.83 5.31
C PRO A 118 -0.56 -20.38 5.17
N ALA A 119 -1.87 -20.10 5.17
CA ALA A 119 -2.38 -18.73 5.13
C ALA A 119 -1.88 -17.91 6.33
N GLY A 120 -1.86 -18.50 7.54
CA GLY A 120 -1.34 -17.86 8.75
C GLY A 120 0.15 -17.55 8.64
N LEU A 121 0.95 -18.48 8.10
CA LEU A 121 2.40 -18.28 7.88
C LEU A 121 2.67 -17.10 6.92
N PHE A 122 1.96 -17.03 5.79
CA PHE A 122 2.08 -15.89 4.87
C PHE A 122 1.70 -14.56 5.53
N VAL A 123 0.58 -14.51 6.25
CA VAL A 123 0.13 -13.28 6.93
C VAL A 123 1.12 -12.86 8.02
N SER A 124 1.73 -13.82 8.72
CA SER A 124 2.70 -13.54 9.79
C SER A 124 3.97 -12.85 9.31
N ALA A 125 4.33 -12.97 8.04
CA ALA A 125 5.49 -12.29 7.45
C ALA A 125 5.21 -10.81 7.08
N LEU A 126 3.94 -10.42 6.98
CA LEU A 126 3.55 -9.10 6.49
C LEU A 126 3.96 -7.91 7.36
N PRO A 127 3.99 -7.97 8.72
CA PRO A 127 4.37 -6.81 9.53
C PRO A 127 5.73 -6.22 9.16
N MET A 128 6.72 -7.06 8.86
CA MET A 128 8.07 -6.62 8.47
C MET A 128 8.18 -6.23 6.99
N ILE A 129 7.26 -6.69 6.14
CA ILE A 129 7.28 -6.42 4.70
C ILE A 129 6.42 -5.20 4.37
N HIS A 130 5.16 -5.19 4.84
CA HIS A 130 4.19 -4.15 4.50
C HIS A 130 3.00 -4.14 5.47
N THR A 131 3.01 -3.24 6.43
CA THR A 131 2.00 -3.14 7.50
C THR A 131 0.57 -2.92 7.00
N HIS A 132 0.39 -2.15 5.89
CA HIS A 132 -0.94 -1.96 5.28
C HIS A 132 -1.51 -3.28 4.73
N SER A 133 -0.68 -4.16 4.19
CA SER A 133 -1.09 -5.50 3.77
C SER A 133 -1.48 -6.37 4.96
N PHE A 134 -0.74 -6.26 6.08
CA PHE A 134 -1.09 -6.97 7.31
C PHE A 134 -2.45 -6.52 7.87
N LEU A 135 -2.69 -5.21 7.93
CA LEU A 135 -3.97 -4.64 8.34
C LEU A 135 -5.11 -5.11 7.43
N SER A 136 -4.90 -5.07 6.10
CA SER A 136 -5.88 -5.55 5.12
C SER A 136 -6.20 -7.03 5.28
N ALA A 137 -5.17 -7.87 5.54
CA ALA A 137 -5.35 -9.30 5.83
C ALA A 137 -6.19 -9.51 7.10
N GLY A 138 -5.93 -8.74 8.16
CA GLY A 138 -6.69 -8.79 9.41
C GLY A 138 -8.17 -8.45 9.21
N ILE A 139 -8.47 -7.36 8.51
CA ILE A 139 -9.85 -6.92 8.21
C ILE A 139 -10.58 -7.99 7.37
N ILE A 140 -9.96 -8.49 6.30
CA ILE A 140 -10.58 -9.50 5.42
C ILE A 140 -10.81 -10.81 6.19
N SER A 141 -9.84 -11.24 7.00
CA SER A 141 -9.94 -12.46 7.81
C SER A 141 -11.09 -12.38 8.82
N ALA A 142 -11.23 -11.23 9.50
CA ALA A 142 -12.32 -10.97 10.42
C ALA A 142 -13.69 -10.97 9.71
N CYS A 143 -13.79 -10.35 8.55
CA CYS A 143 -15.01 -10.37 7.73
C CYS A 143 -15.40 -11.79 7.30
N TRP A 144 -14.43 -12.58 6.85
CA TRP A 144 -14.70 -13.95 6.42
C TRP A 144 -15.05 -14.88 7.59
N LEU A 145 -14.40 -14.72 8.74
CA LEU A 145 -14.81 -15.43 9.97
C LEU A 145 -16.25 -15.05 10.36
N LEU A 146 -16.58 -13.75 10.34
CA LEU A 146 -17.93 -13.27 10.65
C LEU A 146 -18.97 -13.86 9.70
N LEU A 147 -18.67 -13.95 8.40
CA LEU A 147 -19.56 -14.57 7.42
C LEU A 147 -19.73 -16.08 7.65
N CYS A 148 -18.69 -16.80 8.04
CA CYS A 148 -18.77 -18.20 8.42
C CYS A 148 -19.65 -18.40 9.66
N LEU A 149 -19.46 -17.60 10.71
CA LEU A 149 -20.27 -17.62 11.94
C LEU A 149 -21.74 -17.32 11.62
N TYR A 150 -21.99 -16.31 10.81
CA TYR A 150 -23.31 -15.91 10.37
C TYR A 150 -24.05 -17.06 9.63
N GLN A 151 -23.38 -17.72 8.70
CA GLN A 151 -23.93 -18.87 7.96
C GLN A 151 -24.27 -20.03 8.90
N THR A 152 -23.46 -20.28 9.91
CA THR A 152 -23.67 -21.35 10.89
C THR A 152 -24.81 -21.04 11.86
N ALA A 153 -24.94 -19.76 12.28
CA ALA A 153 -25.99 -19.35 13.21
C ALA A 153 -27.40 -19.37 12.61
N GLY A 154 -27.53 -19.58 11.29
CA GLY A 154 -28.85 -19.74 10.62
C GLY A 154 -29.68 -18.46 10.58
N THR A 155 -29.08 -17.30 10.79
CA THR A 155 -29.77 -16.00 10.72
C THR A 155 -29.87 -15.56 9.26
N GLY A 156 -31.08 -15.29 8.74
CA GLY A 156 -31.27 -14.75 7.38
C GLY A 156 -30.67 -13.33 7.25
N PHE A 157 -29.98 -13.02 6.15
CA PHE A 157 -29.46 -11.64 5.92
C PHE A 157 -30.65 -10.74 5.59
N PRO A 158 -31.08 -9.84 6.49
CA PRO A 158 -32.34 -9.13 6.33
C PRO A 158 -32.26 -7.96 5.34
N VAL A 159 -31.04 -7.58 4.89
CA VAL A 159 -30.84 -6.36 4.09
C VAL A 159 -30.26 -6.70 2.71
N ARG A 160 -30.86 -6.13 1.67
CA ARG A 160 -30.33 -6.25 0.30
C ARG A 160 -28.99 -5.48 0.21
N ALA A 161 -27.99 -6.07 -0.45
CA ALA A 161 -26.67 -5.45 -0.63
C ALA A 161 -26.73 -4.05 -1.28
N SER A 162 -27.74 -3.82 -2.14
CA SER A 162 -27.98 -2.51 -2.75
C SER A 162 -28.31 -1.43 -1.70
N PHE A 163 -29.08 -1.73 -0.65
CA PHE A 163 -29.36 -0.78 0.43
C PHE A 163 -28.12 -0.47 1.24
N ILE A 164 -27.25 -1.46 1.50
CA ILE A 164 -26.00 -1.26 2.22
C ILE A 164 -25.09 -0.32 1.41
N LEU A 165 -24.94 -0.55 0.11
CA LEU A 165 -24.12 0.32 -0.74
C LEU A 165 -24.69 1.73 -0.86
N THR A 166 -25.99 1.86 -1.11
CA THR A 166 -26.63 3.19 -1.20
C THR A 166 -26.48 3.95 0.11
N GLY A 167 -26.69 3.27 1.24
CA GLY A 167 -26.46 3.85 2.58
C GLY A 167 -24.99 4.27 2.77
N PHE A 168 -24.04 3.44 2.37
CA PHE A 168 -22.62 3.72 2.44
C PHE A 168 -22.25 4.97 1.63
N LEU A 169 -22.65 5.03 0.37
CA LEU A 169 -22.36 6.16 -0.51
C LEU A 169 -23.07 7.43 -0.09
N GLY A 170 -24.33 7.31 0.35
CA GLY A 170 -25.09 8.43 0.91
C GLY A 170 -24.41 8.98 2.15
N PHE A 171 -24.00 8.10 3.07
CA PHE A 171 -23.30 8.49 4.29
C PHE A 171 -22.01 9.27 3.98
N PHE A 172 -21.14 8.76 3.12
CA PHE A 172 -19.90 9.44 2.76
C PHE A 172 -20.14 10.74 2.00
N SER A 173 -21.16 10.80 1.13
CA SER A 173 -21.52 12.04 0.41
C SER A 173 -22.01 13.13 1.37
N VAL A 174 -22.85 12.76 2.34
CA VAL A 174 -23.35 13.70 3.37
C VAL A 174 -22.21 14.11 4.30
N LEU A 175 -21.41 13.17 4.76
CA LEU A 175 -20.29 13.45 5.65
C LEU A 175 -19.26 14.36 4.96
N HIS A 176 -18.99 14.13 3.69
CA HIS A 176 -18.12 15.00 2.87
C HIS A 176 -18.72 16.42 2.76
N PHE A 177 -20.00 16.55 2.43
CA PHE A 177 -20.66 17.84 2.35
C PHE A 177 -20.60 18.62 3.67
N ILE A 178 -20.83 17.96 4.79
CA ILE A 178 -20.72 18.58 6.12
C ILE A 178 -19.27 19.02 6.37
N HIS A 179 -18.30 18.14 6.12
CA HIS A 179 -16.88 18.40 6.37
C HIS A 179 -16.32 19.56 5.52
N THR A 180 -16.79 19.71 4.28
CA THR A 180 -16.40 20.84 3.40
C THR A 180 -16.95 22.19 3.88
N LYS A 181 -18.09 22.20 4.57
CA LYS A 181 -18.69 23.42 5.16
C LYS A 181 -18.13 23.73 6.53
N ASN A 182 -18.03 22.69 7.37
CA ASN A 182 -17.54 22.78 8.74
C ASN A 182 -16.56 21.61 8.97
N PRO A 183 -15.25 21.83 8.99
CA PRO A 183 -14.27 20.76 9.17
C PRO A 183 -14.54 19.95 10.44
N ILE A 184 -14.79 18.66 10.28
CA ILE A 184 -15.05 17.74 11.39
C ILE A 184 -13.70 17.42 12.06
N PRO A 185 -13.58 17.52 13.39
CA PRO A 185 -12.36 17.22 14.12
C PRO A 185 -11.87 15.78 13.89
N SER A 186 -10.55 15.60 13.83
CA SER A 186 -9.90 14.30 13.54
C SER A 186 -10.30 13.22 14.55
N ASN A 187 -10.42 13.55 15.84
CA ASN A 187 -10.86 12.60 16.86
C ASN A 187 -12.31 12.11 16.65
N VAL A 188 -13.19 12.97 16.14
CA VAL A 188 -14.57 12.59 15.79
C VAL A 188 -14.57 11.65 14.59
N LEU A 189 -13.81 11.98 13.55
CA LEU A 189 -13.67 11.11 12.37
C LEU A 189 -13.06 9.76 12.75
N LEU A 190 -12.06 9.73 13.63
CA LEU A 190 -11.50 8.50 14.17
C LEU A 190 -12.54 7.67 14.91
N GLY A 191 -13.36 8.31 15.76
CA GLY A 191 -14.46 7.65 16.46
C GLY A 191 -15.49 7.04 15.49
N ILE A 192 -15.88 7.78 14.44
CA ILE A 192 -16.75 7.27 13.37
C ILE A 192 -16.08 6.10 12.65
N GLY A 193 -14.79 6.22 12.30
CA GLY A 193 -14.04 5.17 11.60
C GLY A 193 -13.97 3.87 12.40
N LEU A 194 -13.80 3.95 13.71
CA LEU A 194 -13.73 2.80 14.60
C LEU A 194 -15.10 2.21 14.96
N SER A 195 -16.20 2.98 14.82
CA SER A 195 -17.53 2.54 15.24
C SER A 195 -18.03 1.29 14.52
N LEU A 196 -17.91 1.24 13.20
CA LEU A 196 -18.36 0.09 12.40
C LEU A 196 -17.53 -1.19 12.68
N PRO A 197 -16.18 -1.15 12.69
CA PRO A 197 -15.38 -2.28 13.13
C PRO A 197 -15.74 -2.77 14.53
N ALA A 198 -15.93 -1.87 15.50
CA ALA A 198 -16.33 -2.23 16.87
C ALA A 198 -17.69 -2.95 16.92
N LEU A 199 -18.70 -2.41 16.24
CA LEU A 199 -20.03 -3.04 16.14
C LEU A 199 -19.95 -4.43 15.51
N LEU A 200 -19.15 -4.59 14.47
CA LEU A 200 -18.93 -5.89 13.82
C LEU A 200 -18.19 -6.89 14.74
N CYS A 201 -17.23 -6.43 15.55
CA CYS A 201 -16.58 -7.25 16.57
C CYS A 201 -17.59 -7.72 17.64
N PHE A 202 -18.40 -6.82 18.20
CA PHE A 202 -19.45 -7.21 19.15
C PHE A 202 -20.46 -8.21 18.56
N TYR A 203 -20.89 -7.96 17.34
CA TYR A 203 -21.77 -8.89 16.63
C TYR A 203 -21.11 -10.24 16.38
N GLY A 204 -19.84 -10.27 16.04
CA GLY A 204 -19.05 -11.49 15.87
C GLY A 204 -18.92 -12.29 17.16
N ILE A 205 -18.66 -11.64 18.29
CA ILE A 205 -18.65 -12.26 19.63
C ILE A 205 -20.03 -12.86 19.95
N PHE A 206 -21.11 -12.12 19.69
CA PHE A 206 -22.48 -12.63 19.88
C PHE A 206 -22.75 -13.88 19.05
N LEU A 207 -22.41 -13.88 17.75
CA LEU A 207 -22.57 -15.05 16.87
C LEU A 207 -21.72 -16.24 17.31
N LEU A 208 -20.49 -16.00 17.77
CA LEU A 208 -19.59 -17.02 18.30
C LEU A 208 -20.21 -17.67 19.55
N LEU A 209 -20.66 -16.86 20.53
CA LEU A 209 -21.30 -17.36 21.75
C LEU A 209 -22.57 -18.16 21.42
N ARG A 210 -23.40 -17.67 20.49
CA ARG A 210 -24.60 -18.38 20.02
C ARG A 210 -24.24 -19.72 19.36
N THR A 211 -23.21 -19.76 18.53
CA THR A 211 -22.73 -21.01 17.89
C THR A 211 -22.25 -22.01 18.94
N LEU A 212 -21.48 -21.57 19.92
CA LEU A 212 -20.99 -22.42 21.01
C LEU A 212 -22.13 -22.91 21.92
N ALA A 213 -23.11 -22.06 22.22
CA ALA A 213 -24.29 -22.47 23.00
C ALA A 213 -25.14 -23.54 22.27
N GLY A 214 -25.35 -23.36 20.95
CA GLY A 214 -26.03 -24.35 20.14
C GLY A 214 -25.33 -25.71 20.11
N LEU A 215 -24.00 -25.73 20.10
CA LEU A 215 -23.21 -26.95 20.20
C LEU A 215 -23.38 -27.65 21.56
N ARG A 216 -23.46 -26.87 22.67
CA ARG A 216 -23.73 -27.45 24.01
C ARG A 216 -25.11 -28.06 24.12
N GLN A 217 -26.14 -27.41 23.57
CA GLN A 217 -27.51 -27.94 23.61
C GLN A 217 -27.69 -29.22 22.81
N SER A 218 -27.02 -29.39 21.67
CA SER A 218 -27.05 -30.60 20.87
C SER A 218 -26.39 -31.81 21.55
N HIS A 219 -25.65 -31.61 22.63
CA HIS A 219 -24.94 -32.64 23.40
C HIS A 219 -25.46 -32.84 24.83
N SER A 220 -26.62 -32.29 25.16
CA SER A 220 -27.24 -32.41 26.51
C SER A 220 -27.87 -33.77 26.79
N GLN A 221 -27.22 -34.89 26.45
CA GLN A 221 -27.38 -36.14 27.16
C GLN A 221 -26.32 -36.22 28.30
N PRO A 222 -26.67 -36.60 29.50
CA PRO A 222 -25.77 -36.59 30.66
C PRO A 222 -24.76 -37.72 30.54
N ALA A 223 -23.64 -37.49 29.86
CA ALA A 223 -22.46 -38.31 29.93
C ALA A 223 -21.44 -37.59 30.80
N SER A 224 -21.33 -38.08 32.06
CA SER A 224 -20.25 -37.71 32.96
C SER A 224 -18.90 -37.96 32.29
N GLY A 225 -18.09 -36.91 32.11
CA GLY A 225 -16.71 -37.02 31.66
C GLY A 225 -16.40 -36.57 30.21
N VAL A 226 -17.00 -35.51 29.70
CA VAL A 226 -16.58 -34.93 28.39
C VAL A 226 -15.20 -34.32 28.53
N SER A 227 -14.19 -34.99 28.02
CA SER A 227 -12.81 -34.47 27.91
C SER A 227 -12.77 -33.21 27.04
N CYS A 228 -11.94 -32.23 27.41
CA CYS A 228 -11.66 -31.02 26.59
C CYS A 228 -11.32 -31.37 25.14
N HIS A 229 -10.70 -32.49 24.90
CA HIS A 229 -10.35 -33.02 23.57
C HIS A 229 -11.60 -33.38 22.72
N GLN A 230 -12.68 -33.89 23.33
CA GLN A 230 -13.94 -34.18 22.64
C GLN A 230 -14.68 -32.90 22.27
N THR A 231 -14.63 -31.88 23.13
CA THR A 231 -15.22 -30.55 22.85
C THR A 231 -14.57 -29.89 21.64
N ILE A 232 -13.24 -29.96 21.52
CA ILE A 232 -12.49 -29.39 20.36
C ILE A 232 -12.82 -30.13 19.06
N LYS A 233 -12.98 -31.48 19.10
CA LYS A 233 -13.35 -32.26 17.91
C LYS A 233 -14.75 -31.91 17.38
N ASN A 234 -15.63 -31.46 18.22
CA ASN A 234 -17.02 -31.11 17.88
C ASN A 234 -17.19 -29.69 17.33
N LEU A 235 -16.14 -28.84 17.38
CA LEU A 235 -16.18 -27.52 16.78
C LEU A 235 -16.26 -27.59 15.25
N PRO A 236 -17.01 -26.70 14.59
CA PRO A 236 -17.02 -26.59 13.13
C PRO A 236 -15.61 -26.52 12.56
N PRO A 237 -15.29 -27.22 11.44
CA PRO A 237 -13.94 -27.25 10.88
C PRO A 237 -13.33 -25.87 10.65
N TYR A 238 -14.14 -24.90 10.20
CA TYR A 238 -13.66 -23.53 9.99
C TYR A 238 -13.25 -22.85 11.30
N LEU A 239 -13.94 -23.07 12.43
CA LEU A 239 -13.55 -22.48 13.72
C LEU A 239 -12.19 -23.02 14.19
N ARG A 240 -11.96 -24.32 14.07
CA ARG A 240 -10.65 -24.91 14.36
C ARG A 240 -9.57 -24.35 13.44
N GLY A 241 -9.90 -24.21 12.16
CA GLY A 241 -8.99 -23.63 11.17
C GLY A 241 -8.65 -22.18 11.46
N PHE A 242 -9.63 -21.32 11.74
CA PHE A 242 -9.39 -19.93 12.12
C PHE A 242 -8.65 -19.81 13.45
N ALA A 243 -8.89 -20.68 14.43
CA ALA A 243 -8.14 -20.71 15.67
C ALA A 243 -6.65 -21.03 15.41
N LEU A 244 -6.35 -22.01 14.57
CA LEU A 244 -4.98 -22.33 14.15
C LEU A 244 -4.31 -21.19 13.39
N TYR A 245 -5.03 -20.58 12.46
CA TYR A 245 -4.59 -19.39 11.71
C TYR A 245 -4.25 -18.24 12.65
N LEU A 246 -5.16 -17.89 13.58
CA LEU A 246 -4.95 -16.81 14.54
C LEU A 246 -3.80 -17.09 15.50
N LEU A 247 -3.68 -18.33 15.98
CA LEU A 247 -2.57 -18.74 16.83
C LEU A 247 -1.23 -18.57 16.11
N CYS A 248 -1.15 -19.02 14.85
CA CYS A 248 0.03 -18.85 14.02
C CYS A 248 0.40 -17.37 13.84
N VAL A 249 -0.60 -16.52 13.48
CA VAL A 249 -0.39 -15.08 13.31
C VAL A 249 0.03 -14.41 14.62
N LEU A 250 -0.61 -14.73 15.75
CA LEU A 250 -0.24 -14.16 17.05
C LEU A 250 1.17 -14.54 17.46
N LEU A 251 1.56 -15.81 17.34
CA LEU A 251 2.88 -16.26 17.75
C LEU A 251 4.02 -15.64 16.92
N LEU A 252 3.80 -15.48 15.61
CA LEU A 252 4.87 -15.05 14.71
C LEU A 252 4.84 -13.55 14.39
N ALA A 253 3.66 -12.92 14.31
CA ALA A 253 3.54 -11.51 13.99
C ALA A 253 3.60 -10.60 15.23
N LEU A 254 3.12 -11.05 16.41
CA LEU A 254 3.09 -10.21 17.61
C LEU A 254 4.48 -9.72 18.05
N PRO A 255 5.55 -10.53 18.07
CA PRO A 255 6.88 -10.02 18.39
C PRO A 255 7.35 -8.92 17.43
N GLN A 256 7.07 -9.07 16.14
CA GLN A 256 7.41 -8.06 15.12
C GLN A 256 6.63 -6.75 15.34
N LEU A 257 5.33 -6.85 15.65
CA LEU A 257 4.48 -5.70 15.93
C LEU A 257 4.93 -4.96 17.19
N LEU A 258 5.21 -5.68 18.27
CA LEU A 258 5.64 -5.10 19.55
C LEU A 258 6.98 -4.38 19.42
N TYR A 259 7.92 -4.97 18.72
CA TYR A 259 9.27 -4.42 18.60
C TYR A 259 9.35 -3.27 17.57
N TRP A 260 8.73 -3.44 16.38
CA TRP A 260 8.89 -2.47 15.29
C TRP A 260 7.69 -1.54 15.16
N THR A 261 6.49 -2.09 14.94
CA THR A 261 5.32 -1.28 14.53
C THR A 261 4.86 -0.36 15.67
N PHE A 262 4.78 -0.88 16.89
CA PHE A 262 4.36 -0.03 18.02
C PHE A 262 5.45 0.95 18.44
N GLY A 263 6.73 0.64 18.25
CA GLY A 263 7.82 1.59 18.39
C GLY A 263 7.67 2.79 17.45
N GLN A 264 7.35 2.55 16.18
CA GLN A 264 7.10 3.58 15.19
C GLN A 264 5.88 4.45 15.52
N VAL A 265 4.77 3.83 15.93
CA VAL A 265 3.51 4.53 16.23
C VAL A 265 3.62 5.40 17.50
N SER A 266 4.53 5.09 18.42
CA SER A 266 4.72 5.85 19.65
C SER A 266 5.22 7.28 19.43
N GLU A 267 5.87 7.57 18.30
CA GLU A 267 6.33 8.92 17.92
C GLU A 267 5.17 9.89 17.58
N GLY A 268 3.93 9.41 17.50
CA GLY A 268 2.73 10.21 17.29
C GLY A 268 2.39 10.50 15.82
N GLY A 269 1.13 10.83 15.55
CA GLY A 269 0.63 11.22 14.22
C GLY A 269 0.38 10.09 13.23
N PHE A 270 0.70 8.83 13.57
CA PHE A 270 0.50 7.68 12.68
C PHE A 270 -0.97 7.27 12.56
N VAL A 271 -1.72 7.27 13.66
CA VAL A 271 -3.14 6.90 13.64
C VAL A 271 -3.99 8.11 13.96
N ARG A 272 -4.78 8.57 13.00
CA ARG A 272 -5.68 9.71 13.16
C ARG A 272 -6.92 9.58 12.28
N GLY A 273 -7.98 10.30 12.65
CA GLY A 273 -9.16 10.43 11.82
C GLY A 273 -8.92 11.33 10.62
N HIS A 274 -9.49 10.94 9.50
CA HIS A 274 -9.41 11.64 8.22
C HIS A 274 -10.72 11.44 7.45
N LEU A 275 -10.93 12.21 6.39
CA LEU A 275 -12.06 12.01 5.48
C LEU A 275 -11.61 12.26 4.04
N ASN A 276 -12.16 11.44 3.13
CA ASN A 276 -11.93 11.55 1.68
C ASN A 276 -10.48 11.38 1.26
N TRP A 277 -9.91 10.31 1.59
CA TRP A 277 -8.58 9.87 1.20
C TRP A 277 -7.81 10.89 0.31
N GLY A 278 -7.66 10.78 -0.96
CA GLY A 278 -6.90 11.68 -1.83
C GLY A 278 -7.70 12.86 -2.45
N ASN A 279 -8.97 13.01 -2.09
CA ASN A 279 -9.84 14.05 -2.66
C ASN A 279 -9.53 15.43 -2.08
N GLN A 280 -9.29 16.42 -2.94
CA GLN A 280 -8.99 17.80 -2.54
C GLN A 280 -10.18 18.74 -2.71
N SER A 281 -10.97 18.60 -3.79
CA SER A 281 -11.93 19.62 -4.20
C SER A 281 -13.22 19.10 -4.81
N ASP A 282 -13.28 17.83 -5.21
CA ASP A 282 -14.43 17.28 -5.93
C ASP A 282 -15.54 16.82 -4.96
N ALA A 283 -16.77 16.80 -5.44
CA ALA A 283 -17.85 16.08 -4.77
C ALA A 283 -17.50 14.59 -4.68
N TYR A 284 -17.84 13.94 -3.56
CA TYR A 284 -17.38 12.59 -3.20
C TYR A 284 -17.57 11.56 -4.33
N LEU A 285 -18.78 11.45 -4.85
CA LEU A 285 -19.07 10.48 -5.93
C LEU A 285 -18.40 10.84 -7.25
N TRP A 286 -18.26 12.13 -7.55
CA TRP A 286 -17.58 12.60 -8.76
C TRP A 286 -16.09 12.29 -8.70
N PHE A 287 -15.46 12.48 -7.54
CA PHE A 287 -14.07 12.10 -7.33
C PHE A 287 -13.82 10.63 -7.69
N TYR A 288 -14.61 9.73 -7.14
CA TYR A 288 -14.43 8.30 -7.43
C TYR A 288 -14.81 7.93 -8.87
N LEU A 289 -15.85 8.54 -9.44
CA LEU A 289 -16.21 8.32 -10.85
C LEU A 289 -15.09 8.77 -11.79
N LYS A 290 -14.53 9.93 -11.55
CA LYS A 290 -13.40 10.46 -12.33
C LYS A 290 -12.16 9.56 -12.22
N ASN A 291 -11.87 9.07 -11.03
CA ASN A 291 -10.68 8.31 -10.72
C ASN A 291 -10.77 6.81 -11.05
N MET A 292 -11.91 6.17 -10.87
CA MET A 292 -12.12 4.74 -11.16
C MET A 292 -12.85 4.51 -12.50
N GLY A 293 -13.47 5.54 -13.05
CA GLY A 293 -14.13 5.50 -14.35
C GLY A 293 -15.28 4.51 -14.44
N ILE A 294 -15.38 3.83 -15.58
CA ILE A 294 -16.44 2.85 -15.89
C ILE A 294 -16.43 1.66 -14.91
N VAL A 295 -15.27 1.33 -14.32
CA VAL A 295 -15.16 0.20 -13.38
C VAL A 295 -16.00 0.46 -12.14
N LEU A 296 -16.12 1.72 -11.68
CA LEU A 296 -17.01 2.07 -10.56
C LEU A 296 -18.48 1.75 -10.90
N LEU A 297 -18.92 2.07 -12.13
CA LEU A 297 -20.29 1.77 -12.57
C LEU A 297 -20.55 0.25 -12.65
N LEU A 298 -19.54 -0.51 -13.08
CA LEU A 298 -19.60 -1.99 -13.08
C LEU A 298 -19.68 -2.54 -11.65
N ILE A 299 -18.96 -1.95 -10.70
CA ILE A 299 -19.04 -2.30 -9.28
C ILE A 299 -20.46 -2.03 -8.75
N PHE A 300 -21.05 -0.87 -9.07
CA PHE A 300 -22.45 -0.58 -8.71
C PHE A 300 -23.42 -1.62 -9.27
N GLY A 301 -23.27 -1.95 -10.53
CA GLY A 301 -24.09 -3.00 -11.16
C GLY A 301 -23.91 -4.36 -10.49
N ALA A 302 -22.69 -4.73 -10.12
CA ALA A 302 -22.40 -5.96 -9.39
C ALA A 302 -23.06 -6.00 -8.00
N VAL A 303 -23.11 -4.86 -7.30
CA VAL A 303 -23.76 -4.77 -5.99
C VAL A 303 -25.29 -4.83 -6.10
N VAL A 304 -25.87 -4.10 -7.05
CA VAL A 304 -27.33 -4.11 -7.29
C VAL A 304 -27.84 -5.51 -7.65
N THR A 305 -27.06 -6.25 -8.44
CA THR A 305 -27.39 -7.62 -8.87
C THR A 305 -26.79 -8.70 -7.97
N CYS A 306 -26.36 -8.33 -6.75
CA CYS A 306 -25.55 -9.13 -5.85
C CYS A 306 -26.09 -10.56 -5.66
N LYS A 307 -25.26 -11.52 -6.02
CA LYS A 307 -25.44 -12.94 -5.71
C LYS A 307 -24.88 -13.22 -4.30
N LYS A 308 -25.43 -14.21 -3.59
CA LYS A 308 -24.93 -14.60 -2.25
C LYS A 308 -23.41 -14.74 -2.17
N LYS A 309 -22.79 -15.28 -3.21
CA LYS A 309 -21.33 -15.47 -3.27
C LYS A 309 -20.57 -14.15 -3.40
N THR A 310 -21.13 -13.15 -4.06
CA THR A 310 -20.49 -11.82 -4.25
C THR A 310 -20.32 -11.09 -2.91
N ILE A 311 -21.12 -11.40 -1.89
CA ILE A 311 -20.99 -10.86 -0.53
C ILE A 311 -19.60 -11.15 0.07
N LEU A 312 -18.99 -12.30 -0.28
CA LEU A 312 -17.64 -12.66 0.19
C LEU A 312 -16.57 -11.67 -0.28
N LEU A 313 -16.81 -10.96 -1.38
CA LEU A 313 -15.92 -9.92 -1.92
C LEU A 313 -16.34 -8.54 -1.43
N LEU A 314 -17.63 -8.23 -1.52
CA LEU A 314 -18.17 -6.90 -1.25
C LEU A 314 -18.06 -6.50 0.21
N PHE A 315 -18.36 -7.41 1.14
CA PHE A 315 -18.36 -7.08 2.57
C PHE A 315 -16.95 -6.66 3.08
N PRO A 316 -15.88 -7.45 2.87
CA PRO A 316 -14.55 -7.03 3.26
C PRO A 316 -14.06 -5.78 2.47
N ALA A 317 -14.42 -5.65 1.18
CA ALA A 317 -14.05 -4.49 0.40
C ALA A 317 -14.67 -3.20 0.94
N LEU A 318 -15.95 -3.21 1.28
CA LEU A 318 -16.63 -2.03 1.87
C LEU A 318 -16.04 -1.67 3.24
N LEU A 319 -15.66 -2.65 4.06
CA LEU A 319 -15.03 -2.39 5.35
C LEU A 319 -13.61 -1.83 5.18
N LEU A 320 -12.85 -2.29 4.19
CA LEU A 320 -11.56 -1.71 3.82
C LEU A 320 -11.70 -0.26 3.34
N PHE A 321 -12.71 0.03 2.51
CA PHE A 321 -13.02 1.40 2.09
C PHE A 321 -13.42 2.28 3.29
N TRP A 322 -14.30 1.81 4.16
CA TRP A 322 -14.66 2.50 5.38
C TRP A 322 -13.42 2.87 6.21
N THR A 323 -12.54 1.91 6.40
CA THR A 323 -11.31 2.10 7.17
C THR A 323 -10.37 3.08 6.47
N GLY A 324 -10.13 2.89 5.18
CA GLY A 324 -9.20 3.73 4.39
C GLY A 324 -9.68 5.17 4.19
N GLU A 325 -11.00 5.43 4.24
CA GLU A 325 -11.58 6.76 4.14
C GLU A 325 -11.55 7.54 5.46
N LEU A 326 -11.66 6.85 6.60
CA LEU A 326 -11.90 7.48 7.89
C LEU A 326 -10.70 7.42 8.84
N ILE A 327 -9.75 6.52 8.60
CA ILE A 327 -8.59 6.32 9.48
C ILE A 327 -7.32 6.31 8.64
N VAL A 328 -6.37 7.17 9.00
CA VAL A 328 -5.02 7.19 8.43
C VAL A 328 -4.08 6.46 9.37
N PHE A 329 -3.20 5.64 8.81
CA PHE A 329 -2.25 4.79 9.53
C PHE A 329 -0.79 5.21 9.36
N THR A 330 -0.53 6.28 8.65
CA THR A 330 0.81 6.86 8.41
C THR A 330 0.72 8.39 8.47
N PRO A 331 1.84 9.08 8.62
CA PRO A 331 1.86 10.54 8.50
C PRO A 331 1.34 11.04 7.14
N ASN A 332 1.58 10.28 6.06
CA ASN A 332 1.10 10.60 4.71
C ASN A 332 -0.29 9.99 4.46
N THR A 333 -1.32 10.85 4.36
CA THR A 333 -2.71 10.43 4.09
C THR A 333 -2.85 9.66 2.78
N TYR A 334 -2.02 9.97 1.78
CA TYR A 334 -2.07 9.32 0.47
C TYR A 334 -1.77 7.81 0.55
N ASP A 335 -0.98 7.36 1.52
CA ASP A 335 -0.58 5.96 1.69
C ASP A 335 -1.74 4.99 2.00
N ASN A 336 -2.90 5.51 2.40
CA ASN A 336 -4.11 4.70 2.52
C ASN A 336 -4.57 4.08 1.19
N ASN A 337 -4.08 4.57 0.04
CA ASN A 337 -4.32 3.93 -1.25
C ASN A 337 -3.94 2.44 -1.23
N LYS A 338 -2.92 2.06 -0.48
CA LYS A 338 -2.45 0.68 -0.31
C LYS A 338 -3.53 -0.25 0.28
N ILE A 339 -4.39 0.27 1.15
CA ILE A 339 -5.56 -0.45 1.69
C ILE A 339 -6.69 -0.47 0.65
N LEU A 340 -6.94 0.68 0.02
CA LEU A 340 -8.00 0.85 -0.96
C LEU A 340 -7.79 0.00 -2.22
N TYR A 341 -6.54 -0.22 -2.66
CA TYR A 341 -6.23 -1.13 -3.76
C TYR A 341 -6.50 -2.60 -3.43
N VAL A 342 -6.34 -3.02 -2.17
CA VAL A 342 -6.74 -4.38 -1.75
C VAL A 342 -8.27 -4.54 -1.85
N ALA A 343 -9.03 -3.53 -1.42
CA ALA A 343 -10.48 -3.50 -1.62
C ALA A 343 -10.84 -3.52 -3.12
N TYR A 344 -10.15 -2.69 -3.91
CA TYR A 344 -10.35 -2.59 -5.35
C TYR A 344 -10.12 -3.92 -6.07
N PHE A 345 -9.10 -4.70 -5.66
CA PHE A 345 -8.89 -6.05 -6.17
C PHE A 345 -10.13 -6.93 -6.02
N LEU A 346 -10.73 -6.97 -4.82
CA LEU A 346 -11.95 -7.75 -4.58
C LEU A 346 -13.13 -7.24 -5.42
N LEU A 347 -13.24 -5.93 -5.56
CA LEU A 347 -14.28 -5.28 -6.36
C LEU A 347 -14.11 -5.52 -7.86
N CYS A 348 -12.87 -5.61 -8.37
CA CYS A 348 -12.60 -5.95 -9.77
C CYS A 348 -13.07 -7.35 -10.14
N ILE A 349 -12.99 -8.33 -9.22
CA ILE A 349 -13.56 -9.66 -9.45
C ILE A 349 -15.09 -9.58 -9.63
N ALA A 350 -15.77 -8.80 -8.78
CA ALA A 350 -17.22 -8.60 -8.87
C ALA A 350 -17.61 -7.83 -10.13
N ALA A 351 -16.86 -6.79 -10.50
CA ALA A 351 -17.06 -6.01 -11.72
C ALA A 351 -16.90 -6.87 -12.98
N ALA A 352 -15.87 -7.72 -13.02
CA ALA A 352 -15.63 -8.64 -14.14
C ALA A 352 -16.73 -9.69 -14.28
N ASP A 353 -17.25 -10.21 -13.15
CA ASP A 353 -18.40 -11.14 -13.15
C ASP A 353 -19.64 -10.44 -13.71
N TYR A 354 -19.94 -9.23 -13.26
CA TYR A 354 -21.07 -8.44 -13.72
C TYR A 354 -20.96 -8.05 -15.20
N TRP A 355 -19.80 -7.53 -15.63
CA TRP A 355 -19.55 -7.15 -17.01
C TRP A 355 -19.79 -8.32 -17.97
N ALA A 356 -19.22 -9.48 -17.65
CA ALA A 356 -19.39 -10.69 -18.48
C ALA A 356 -20.85 -11.16 -18.51
N ASP A 357 -21.60 -11.00 -17.41
CA ASP A 357 -23.02 -11.32 -17.37
C ASP A 357 -23.84 -10.34 -18.23
N CYS A 358 -23.54 -9.05 -18.21
CA CYS A 358 -24.15 -8.05 -19.09
C CYS A 358 -23.88 -8.36 -20.57
N TYR A 359 -22.63 -8.67 -20.91
CA TYR A 359 -22.26 -9.04 -22.28
C TYR A 359 -23.02 -10.27 -22.78
N ARG A 360 -23.18 -11.31 -21.93
CA ARG A 360 -23.93 -12.54 -22.29
C ARG A 360 -25.42 -12.28 -22.48
N ARG A 361 -26.02 -11.34 -21.73
CA ARG A 361 -27.44 -11.00 -21.82
C ARG A 361 -27.79 -10.13 -23.02
N GLY A 362 -26.79 -9.46 -23.63
CA GLY A 362 -26.97 -8.61 -24.79
C GLY A 362 -27.49 -9.40 -26.00
N LYS A 363 -28.69 -9.04 -26.50
CA LYS A 363 -29.36 -9.74 -27.62
C LYS A 363 -28.83 -9.28 -28.98
N ASN A 364 -28.61 -7.97 -29.15
CA ASN A 364 -28.11 -7.41 -30.40
C ASN A 364 -26.57 -7.56 -30.46
N PRO A 365 -26.00 -8.33 -31.42
CA PRO A 365 -24.56 -8.60 -31.48
C PRO A 365 -23.73 -7.33 -31.76
N PHE A 366 -24.20 -6.42 -32.60
CA PHE A 366 -23.51 -5.18 -32.87
C PHE A 366 -23.45 -4.29 -31.63
N LEU A 367 -24.60 -4.05 -30.99
CA LEU A 367 -24.69 -3.17 -29.82
C LEU A 367 -23.87 -3.72 -28.62
N LYS A 368 -23.96 -5.03 -28.35
CA LYS A 368 -23.18 -5.62 -27.24
C LYS A 368 -21.69 -5.54 -27.48
N ASN A 369 -21.22 -5.77 -28.73
CA ASN A 369 -19.80 -5.68 -29.06
C ASN A 369 -19.31 -4.22 -29.00
N ALA A 370 -20.10 -3.27 -29.50
CA ALA A 370 -19.79 -1.84 -29.41
C ALA A 370 -19.70 -1.35 -27.95
N LEU A 371 -20.68 -1.72 -27.11
CA LEU A 371 -20.66 -1.37 -25.68
C LEU A 371 -19.52 -2.07 -24.94
N ALA A 372 -19.20 -3.30 -25.28
CA ALA A 372 -18.06 -4.01 -24.71
C ALA A 372 -16.73 -3.33 -25.08
N ALA A 373 -16.53 -3.00 -26.35
CA ALA A 373 -15.34 -2.30 -26.82
C ALA A 373 -15.22 -0.91 -26.16
N LEU A 374 -16.31 -0.15 -26.10
CA LEU A 374 -16.32 1.17 -25.47
C LEU A 374 -16.03 1.09 -23.98
N SER A 375 -16.64 0.15 -23.25
CA SER A 375 -16.42 0.00 -21.81
C SER A 375 -15.00 -0.45 -21.50
N LEU A 376 -14.41 -1.34 -22.29
CA LEU A 376 -13.01 -1.74 -22.13
C LEU A 376 -12.07 -0.57 -22.46
N PHE A 377 -12.32 0.15 -23.54
CA PHE A 377 -11.55 1.35 -23.88
C PHE A 377 -11.55 2.36 -22.72
N LEU A 378 -12.72 2.73 -22.21
CA LEU A 378 -12.85 3.66 -21.08
C LEU A 378 -12.20 3.15 -19.79
N ALA A 379 -12.15 1.83 -19.60
CA ALA A 379 -11.53 1.24 -18.40
C ALA A 379 -10.00 1.29 -18.44
N VAL A 380 -9.38 1.15 -19.63
CA VAL A 380 -7.93 0.91 -19.73
C VAL A 380 -7.14 2.06 -20.34
N PHE A 381 -7.77 2.99 -21.06
CA PHE A 381 -7.05 3.92 -21.90
C PHE A 381 -6.09 4.84 -21.14
N SER A 382 -6.50 5.37 -19.97
CA SER A 382 -5.61 6.15 -19.10
C SER A 382 -4.37 5.34 -18.68
N ALA A 383 -4.57 4.07 -18.32
CA ALA A 383 -3.46 3.20 -17.91
C ALA A 383 -2.53 2.87 -19.08
N VAL A 384 -3.08 2.63 -20.28
CA VAL A 384 -2.28 2.36 -21.49
C VAL A 384 -1.39 3.55 -21.81
N LEU A 385 -1.91 4.77 -21.73
CA LEU A 385 -1.12 5.99 -21.92
C LEU A 385 -0.03 6.13 -20.82
N THR A 386 -0.38 5.86 -19.56
CA THR A 386 0.57 5.91 -18.44
C THR A 386 1.71 4.90 -18.62
N LEU A 387 1.38 3.65 -18.93
CA LEU A 387 2.38 2.60 -19.17
C LEU A 387 3.20 2.86 -20.43
N GLY A 388 2.58 3.40 -21.48
CA GLY A 388 3.28 3.83 -22.69
C GLY A 388 4.32 4.91 -22.39
N ARG A 389 3.94 5.90 -21.56
CA ARG A 389 4.87 6.93 -21.10
C ARG A 389 6.03 6.33 -20.28
N GLU A 390 5.76 5.42 -19.34
CA GLU A 390 6.81 4.74 -18.56
C GLU A 390 7.77 3.96 -19.48
N ALA A 391 7.28 3.32 -20.52
CA ALA A 391 8.10 2.55 -21.47
C ALA A 391 9.10 3.43 -22.26
N VAL A 392 8.81 4.71 -22.47
CA VAL A 392 9.68 5.65 -23.19
C VAL A 392 10.45 6.59 -22.26
N SER A 393 10.09 6.64 -20.97
CA SER A 393 10.75 7.51 -19.98
C SER A 393 12.16 6.99 -19.66
N ARG A 394 13.06 7.93 -19.44
CA ARG A 394 14.42 7.68 -19.00
C ARG A 394 14.72 8.54 -17.78
N TYR A 395 15.20 7.92 -16.73
CA TYR A 395 15.61 8.61 -15.50
C TYR A 395 17.08 8.36 -15.23
N GLU A 396 17.81 9.42 -14.95
CA GLU A 396 19.13 9.32 -14.38
C GLU A 396 19.00 9.30 -12.86
N LEU A 397 19.26 8.17 -12.22
CA LEU A 397 19.25 8.05 -10.76
C LEU A 397 20.54 8.59 -10.14
N TYR A 398 21.67 8.34 -10.79
CA TYR A 398 22.99 8.78 -10.39
C TYR A 398 23.71 9.35 -11.60
N ASN A 399 24.23 10.55 -11.45
CA ASN A 399 25.04 11.18 -12.49
C ASN A 399 26.46 10.56 -12.56
N PRO A 400 27.25 10.82 -13.61
CA PRO A 400 28.58 10.25 -13.75
C PRO A 400 29.53 10.53 -12.58
N ALA A 401 29.45 11.72 -11.94
CA ALA A 401 30.26 12.04 -10.77
C ALA A 401 29.92 11.17 -9.56
N GLN A 402 28.62 10.93 -9.31
CA GLN A 402 28.15 10.07 -8.24
C GLN A 402 28.55 8.60 -8.46
N THR A 403 28.46 8.14 -9.71
CA THR A 403 28.88 6.77 -10.06
C THR A 403 30.37 6.59 -9.89
N ALA A 404 31.19 7.53 -10.38
CA ALA A 404 32.64 7.49 -10.24
C ALA A 404 33.10 7.57 -8.76
N LEU A 405 32.44 8.43 -7.95
CA LEU A 405 32.69 8.48 -6.52
C LEU A 405 32.38 7.16 -5.83
N ALA A 406 31.25 6.55 -6.18
CA ALA A 406 30.84 5.28 -5.59
C ALA A 406 31.78 4.12 -6.00
N GLU A 407 32.21 4.06 -7.25
CA GLU A 407 33.21 3.09 -7.74
C GLU A 407 34.53 3.25 -6.97
N TYR A 408 35.05 4.48 -6.89
CA TYR A 408 36.25 4.75 -6.11
C TYR A 408 36.11 4.33 -4.65
N ALA A 409 35.00 4.70 -4.00
CA ALA A 409 34.75 4.36 -2.60
C ALA A 409 34.65 2.84 -2.40
N ALA A 410 34.01 2.11 -3.32
CA ALA A 410 33.89 0.66 -3.24
C ALA A 410 35.25 -0.06 -3.33
N GLU A 411 36.16 0.45 -4.18
CA GLU A 411 37.46 -0.16 -4.44
C GLU A 411 38.56 0.25 -3.46
N ASN A 412 38.52 1.51 -2.96
CA ASN A 412 39.63 2.12 -2.24
C ASN A 412 39.35 2.41 -0.77
N THR A 413 38.17 2.05 -0.25
CA THR A 413 37.86 2.27 1.18
C THR A 413 37.46 0.97 1.89
N PRO A 414 37.72 0.85 3.21
CA PRO A 414 37.27 -0.30 4.00
C PRO A 414 35.75 -0.52 3.92
N VAL A 415 35.31 -1.78 4.04
CA VAL A 415 33.89 -2.13 3.98
C VAL A 415 33.10 -1.52 5.14
N ASP A 416 33.72 -1.36 6.27
CA ASP A 416 33.17 -0.80 7.52
C ASP A 416 33.36 0.71 7.66
N ALA A 417 33.96 1.37 6.65
CA ALA A 417 34.14 2.81 6.64
C ALA A 417 32.81 3.57 6.77
N VAL A 418 32.82 4.62 7.60
CA VAL A 418 31.68 5.52 7.78
C VAL A 418 31.93 6.83 7.04
N PHE A 419 30.96 7.23 6.26
CA PHE A 419 31.01 8.44 5.44
C PHE A 419 30.10 9.54 5.98
N LEU A 420 30.64 10.74 6.09
CA LEU A 420 29.84 11.94 6.24
C LEU A 420 29.37 12.39 4.86
N THR A 421 28.07 12.44 4.67
CA THR A 421 27.40 12.85 3.42
C THR A 421 26.20 13.72 3.75
N ASN A 422 25.58 14.33 2.73
CA ASN A 422 24.26 14.92 2.92
C ASN A 422 23.21 13.86 3.27
N THR A 423 22.04 14.31 3.74
CA THR A 423 20.93 13.43 4.15
C THR A 423 19.92 13.19 3.02
N ARG A 424 20.36 13.24 1.78
CA ARG A 424 19.51 13.07 0.61
C ARG A 424 19.06 11.62 0.43
N HIS A 425 17.87 11.45 -0.12
CA HIS A 425 17.43 10.16 -0.62
C HIS A 425 18.29 9.71 -1.82
N ASN A 426 18.46 8.41 -2.01
CA ASN A 426 19.35 7.84 -3.03
C ASN A 426 20.81 8.34 -2.91
N ASN A 427 21.35 8.32 -1.68
CA ASN A 427 22.75 8.64 -1.46
C ASN A 427 23.64 7.58 -2.15
N GLU A 428 24.55 8.03 -3.01
CA GLU A 428 25.41 7.18 -3.85
C GLU A 428 26.31 6.26 -3.02
N ILE A 429 26.84 6.74 -1.89
CA ILE A 429 27.71 5.93 -1.03
C ILE A 429 26.94 4.76 -0.44
N SER A 430 25.81 5.01 0.24
CA SER A 430 25.05 3.94 0.88
C SER A 430 24.37 3.00 -0.14
N SER A 431 23.89 3.55 -1.26
CA SER A 431 23.10 2.79 -2.23
C SER A 431 23.94 1.95 -3.18
N LEU A 432 25.11 2.44 -3.62
CA LEU A 432 25.94 1.77 -4.63
C LEU A 432 27.10 0.98 -4.01
N THR A 433 27.59 1.37 -2.83
CA THR A 433 28.76 0.74 -2.22
C THR A 433 28.43 -0.12 -1.00
N GLY A 434 27.24 0.08 -0.38
CA GLY A 434 26.88 -0.55 0.88
C GLY A 434 27.65 -0.01 2.09
N ARG A 435 28.45 1.08 1.95
CA ARG A 435 29.14 1.73 3.07
C ARG A 435 28.15 2.44 3.97
N THR A 436 28.51 2.59 5.25
CA THR A 436 27.69 3.30 6.23
C THR A 436 27.78 4.80 6.03
N ILE A 437 26.66 5.52 6.15
CA ILE A 437 26.61 6.99 6.20
C ILE A 437 26.14 7.44 7.58
N VAL A 438 26.57 8.62 8.02
CA VAL A 438 26.23 9.15 9.37
C VAL A 438 24.72 9.33 9.52
N CYS A 439 24.04 9.88 8.53
CA CYS A 439 22.61 10.09 8.57
C CYS A 439 21.96 9.90 7.19
N GLY A 440 20.92 9.10 7.12
CA GLY A 440 20.12 8.92 5.91
C GLY A 440 19.04 9.99 5.74
N ALA A 441 18.20 9.82 4.71
CA ALA A 441 17.13 10.75 4.39
C ALA A 441 16.07 10.83 5.49
N ASP A 442 15.92 12.00 6.08
CA ASP A 442 15.07 12.30 7.20
C ASP A 442 13.59 11.91 6.97
N THR A 443 13.03 12.31 5.83
CA THR A 443 11.64 12.01 5.47
C THR A 443 11.35 10.51 5.52
N PHE A 444 12.25 9.67 4.99
CA PHE A 444 12.07 8.22 5.00
C PHE A 444 12.25 7.64 6.39
N LEU A 445 13.25 8.12 7.14
CA LEU A 445 13.49 7.68 8.52
C LEU A 445 12.33 8.09 9.45
N TYR A 446 11.78 9.29 9.27
CA TYR A 446 10.59 9.74 9.99
C TYR A 446 9.37 8.84 9.73
N TYR A 447 9.13 8.43 8.47
CA TYR A 447 8.05 7.48 8.15
C TYR A 447 8.26 6.09 8.75
N HIS A 448 9.48 5.78 9.18
CA HIS A 448 9.82 4.57 9.94
C HIS A 448 9.87 4.80 11.45
N GLY A 449 9.42 5.96 11.94
CA GLY A 449 9.40 6.29 13.37
C GLY A 449 10.78 6.60 13.97
N LEU A 450 11.76 6.92 13.14
CA LEU A 450 13.12 7.25 13.57
C LEU A 450 13.31 8.76 13.60
N ASN A 451 13.51 9.33 14.78
CA ASN A 451 13.81 10.76 14.92
C ASN A 451 15.29 11.03 14.64
N THR A 452 15.54 11.74 13.55
CA THR A 452 16.89 12.09 13.09
C THR A 452 17.29 13.53 13.34
N SER A 453 16.41 14.37 13.88
CA SER A 453 16.62 15.82 14.02
C SER A 453 17.92 16.20 14.72
N LYS A 454 18.30 15.45 15.77
CA LYS A 454 19.58 15.68 16.46
C LYS A 454 20.76 15.32 15.55
N ARG A 455 20.71 14.16 14.90
CA ARG A 455 21.79 13.66 14.03
C ARG A 455 22.00 14.55 12.81
N GLN A 456 20.94 15.09 12.24
CA GLN A 456 21.02 16.05 11.12
C GLN A 456 21.72 17.35 11.53
N LYS A 457 21.41 17.89 12.71
CA LYS A 457 22.12 19.05 13.25
C LYS A 457 23.60 18.77 13.48
N GLU A 458 23.93 17.57 13.95
CA GLU A 458 25.31 17.15 14.15
C GLU A 458 26.05 16.96 12.80
N VAL A 459 25.38 16.46 11.75
CA VAL A 459 25.90 16.42 10.37
C VAL A 459 26.15 17.83 9.85
N GLN A 460 25.21 18.74 9.99
CA GLN A 460 25.39 20.15 9.62
C GLN A 460 26.56 20.76 10.35
N GLN A 461 26.69 20.55 11.65
CA GLN A 461 27.80 21.08 12.46
C GLN A 461 29.16 20.55 11.98
N MET A 462 29.26 19.27 11.64
CA MET A 462 30.50 18.69 11.11
C MET A 462 30.91 19.29 9.76
N TYR A 463 29.94 19.66 8.91
CA TYR A 463 30.23 20.35 7.65
C TYR A 463 30.60 21.83 7.83
N GLU A 464 29.89 22.57 8.67
CA GLU A 464 30.03 24.03 8.80
C GLU A 464 31.14 24.44 9.79
N MET A 465 31.42 23.60 10.79
CA MET A 465 32.42 23.84 11.83
C MET A 465 33.31 22.62 12.08
N PRO A 466 34.07 22.15 11.08
CA PRO A 466 34.77 20.86 11.15
C PRO A 466 35.76 20.77 12.33
N LEU A 467 36.58 21.81 12.56
CA LEU A 467 37.58 21.80 13.63
C LEU A 467 36.98 21.80 15.05
N GLN A 468 35.76 22.33 15.21
CA GLN A 468 35.05 22.35 16.49
C GLN A 468 34.25 21.04 16.69
N SER A 469 34.17 20.18 15.67
CA SER A 469 33.36 18.97 15.62
C SER A 469 34.18 17.70 15.77
N ALA A 470 35.44 17.75 16.21
CA ALA A 470 36.30 16.57 16.40
C ALA A 470 35.61 15.45 17.19
N ALA A 471 35.00 15.78 18.32
CA ALA A 471 34.24 14.83 19.13
C ALA A 471 33.01 14.19 18.39
N LEU A 472 32.47 14.85 17.38
CA LEU A 472 31.39 14.29 16.55
C LEU A 472 31.95 13.34 15.49
N PHE A 473 33.06 13.65 14.88
CA PHE A 473 33.76 12.73 13.98
C PHE A 473 34.13 11.43 14.70
N GLU A 474 34.70 11.54 15.91
CA GLU A 474 35.00 10.39 16.77
C GLU A 474 33.74 9.60 17.16
N LYS A 475 32.71 10.32 17.66
CA LYS A 475 31.42 9.71 18.07
C LYS A 475 30.79 8.84 16.97
N TYR A 476 30.89 9.26 15.72
CA TYR A 476 30.32 8.57 14.57
C TYR A 476 31.34 7.71 13.82
N ASN A 477 32.59 7.66 14.28
CA ASN A 477 33.69 6.94 13.62
C ASN A 477 33.81 7.31 12.13
N VAL A 478 33.72 8.61 11.82
CA VAL A 478 33.73 9.09 10.44
C VAL A 478 35.11 8.94 9.85
N SER A 479 35.24 8.14 8.81
CA SER A 479 36.51 7.89 8.12
C SER A 479 36.69 8.72 6.84
N TYR A 480 35.58 9.08 6.21
CA TYR A 480 35.56 9.84 4.96
C TYR A 480 34.45 10.87 4.97
N LEU A 481 34.64 11.95 4.22
CA LEU A 481 33.60 12.96 3.99
C LEU A 481 33.49 13.32 2.51
N VAL A 482 32.28 13.49 2.04
CA VAL A 482 31.95 13.85 0.65
C VAL A 482 31.64 15.34 0.57
N VAL A 483 32.20 16.02 -0.43
CA VAL A 483 31.87 17.43 -0.77
C VAL A 483 31.52 17.50 -2.24
N SER A 484 30.22 17.45 -2.53
CA SER A 484 29.65 17.52 -3.89
C SER A 484 28.82 18.81 -4.05
N PRO A 485 28.29 19.11 -5.23
CA PRO A 485 27.33 20.21 -5.39
C PRO A 485 26.12 20.11 -4.44
N TYR A 486 25.74 18.90 -3.99
CA TYR A 486 24.64 18.71 -3.04
C TYR A 486 24.99 19.14 -1.63
N GLU A 487 26.17 18.77 -1.14
CA GLU A 487 26.67 19.23 0.17
C GLU A 487 26.79 20.73 0.18
N ARG A 488 27.38 21.33 -0.88
CA ARG A 488 27.52 22.78 -1.02
C ARG A 488 26.20 23.53 -1.06
N SER A 489 25.17 22.92 -1.62
CA SER A 489 23.82 23.50 -1.62
C SER A 489 23.10 23.40 -0.28
N SER A 490 23.50 22.44 0.56
CA SER A 490 22.85 22.12 1.83
C SER A 490 23.54 22.75 3.04
N TYR A 491 24.86 22.96 2.97
CA TYR A 491 25.72 23.41 4.08
C TYR A 491 26.67 24.52 3.67
N GLN A 492 27.05 25.35 4.62
CA GLN A 492 28.10 26.37 4.43
C GLN A 492 29.48 25.73 4.68
N ILE A 493 30.07 25.17 3.63
CA ILE A 493 31.33 24.40 3.72
C ILE A 493 32.53 25.32 3.64
N PRO A 494 33.42 25.40 4.68
CA PRO A 494 34.67 26.12 4.62
C PRO A 494 35.72 25.30 3.84
N GLU A 495 35.69 25.37 2.50
CA GLU A 495 36.53 24.53 1.62
C GLU A 495 38.02 24.68 1.86
N GLU A 496 38.50 25.87 2.23
CA GLU A 496 39.91 26.10 2.58
C GLU A 496 40.32 25.27 3.80
N THR A 497 39.47 25.22 4.84
CA THR A 497 39.69 24.39 6.03
C THR A 497 39.70 22.91 5.68
N PHE A 498 38.81 22.47 4.78
CA PHE A 498 38.80 21.07 4.37
C PHE A 498 40.08 20.69 3.62
N ALA A 499 40.55 21.54 2.71
CA ALA A 499 41.78 21.30 1.97
C ALA A 499 43.05 21.34 2.85
N GLU A 500 43.03 22.09 3.96
CA GLU A 500 44.16 22.20 4.89
C GLU A 500 44.24 21.02 5.87
N TYR A 501 43.10 20.54 6.39
CA TYR A 501 43.06 19.58 7.50
C TYR A 501 42.69 18.17 7.11
N PHE A 502 42.16 17.94 5.89
CA PHE A 502 41.74 16.61 5.42
C PHE A 502 42.52 16.23 4.15
N GLU A 503 42.80 14.94 4.01
CA GLU A 503 43.47 14.41 2.83
C GLU A 503 42.49 14.25 1.67
N GLU A 504 42.67 14.99 0.56
CA GLU A 504 41.89 14.82 -0.65
C GLU A 504 42.29 13.50 -1.35
N VAL A 505 41.40 12.52 -1.39
CA VAL A 505 41.67 11.19 -1.95
C VAL A 505 40.97 10.93 -3.29
N PHE A 506 39.96 11.73 -3.64
CA PHE A 506 39.24 11.62 -4.92
C PHE A 506 38.71 12.99 -5.36
N VAL A 507 38.85 13.28 -6.65
CA VAL A 507 38.32 14.47 -7.32
C VAL A 507 37.63 14.07 -8.63
N TYR A 508 36.44 14.59 -8.86
CA TYR A 508 35.75 14.50 -10.15
C TYR A 508 35.20 15.88 -10.54
N GLU A 509 35.63 16.38 -11.68
CA GLU A 509 35.22 17.70 -12.17
C GLU A 509 34.10 17.60 -13.20
N THR A 510 33.11 18.46 -13.06
CA THR A 510 32.01 18.62 -14.01
C THR A 510 31.80 20.11 -14.31
N PRO A 511 31.10 20.45 -15.41
CA PRO A 511 30.69 21.84 -15.65
C PRO A 511 29.82 22.43 -14.53
N HIS A 512 29.21 21.59 -13.69
CA HIS A 512 28.32 21.97 -12.59
C HIS A 512 29.01 22.01 -11.22
N GLY A 513 30.31 21.77 -11.16
CA GLY A 513 31.11 21.79 -9.94
C GLY A 513 31.92 20.51 -9.70
N ARG A 514 32.73 20.55 -8.67
CA ARG A 514 33.64 19.47 -8.26
C ARG A 514 32.95 18.56 -7.23
N THR A 515 33.16 17.25 -7.36
CA THR A 515 32.87 16.26 -6.33
C THR A 515 34.18 15.76 -5.74
N LEU A 516 34.33 15.90 -4.43
CA LEU A 516 35.53 15.60 -3.67
C LEU A 516 35.24 14.56 -2.62
N LEU A 517 36.21 13.67 -2.37
CA LEU A 517 36.23 12.78 -1.21
C LEU A 517 37.48 13.10 -0.40
N TYR A 518 37.26 13.38 0.87
CA TYR A 518 38.35 13.59 1.83
C TYR A 518 38.42 12.41 2.79
N ARG A 519 39.64 12.00 3.15
CA ARG A 519 39.90 11.11 4.28
C ARG A 519 40.05 11.94 5.55
N VAL A 520 39.37 11.50 6.60
CA VAL A 520 39.56 12.07 7.95
C VAL A 520 40.82 11.44 8.54
N SER A 521 41.84 12.24 8.77
CA SER A 521 43.10 11.75 9.32
C SER A 521 43.04 11.64 10.85
N ASP A 522 43.77 10.66 11.42
CA ASP A 522 43.85 10.43 12.85
C ASP A 522 44.48 11.62 13.62
N TYR A 523 45.01 12.59 12.92
CA TYR A 523 45.64 13.80 13.50
C TYR A 523 44.67 14.90 13.93
N LEU A 524 43.36 14.74 13.65
CA LEU A 524 42.33 15.66 14.11
C LEU A 524 41.84 15.37 15.54
N PHE A 525 42.29 14.28 16.12
CA PHE A 525 41.85 13.77 17.44
C PHE A 525 42.99 13.70 18.46
#